data_180d01fbc8e561ec62ef16b355a65670
#
_entry.id   180d01fbc8e561ec62ef16b355a65670
#
_cell.length_a   1.000
_cell.length_b   1.000
_cell.length_c   1.000
_cell.angle_alpha   90.00
_cell.angle_beta   90.00
_cell.angle_gamma   90.00
#
_symmetry.space_group_name_H-M   'P 1'
#
loop_
_entity.id
_entity.type
_entity.pdbx_description
1 polymer ?
#
loop_
_entity_poly.entity_id
_entity_poly.type
_entity_poly.pdbx_seq_one_letter_code
_entity_poly.pdbx_strand_id
1 'polypeptide(L)' 'MILNPLRLYRRRQRLLREALEEAQYLRRRYGEEAIRAAREQLRRPDLTSWGHQVLERAIKYLTTKV' A
#
# COMPACT_ATOMS: atom_id res chain seq x y z
N MET A 1 17.61 17.86 17.39
CA MET A 1 16.46 17.88 16.51
C MET A 1 15.31 17.13 17.17
N ILE A 2 14.19 17.80 17.29
CA ILE A 2 13.04 17.22 17.99
C ILE A 2 12.17 16.49 16.96
N LEU A 3 12.02 15.20 17.17
CA LEU A 3 11.09 14.42 16.37
C LEU A 3 9.67 14.83 16.71
N ASN A 4 8.94 15.25 15.70
CA ASN A 4 7.55 15.64 15.87
C ASN A 4 6.68 14.37 15.75
N PRO A 5 6.15 13.84 16.86
CA PRO A 5 5.34 12.61 16.80
C PRO A 5 4.06 12.78 15.98
N LEU A 6 3.53 14.00 15.90
CA LEU A 6 2.35 14.25 15.08
C LEU A 6 2.65 14.09 13.60
N ARG A 7 3.84 14.51 13.17
CA ARG A 7 4.25 14.37 11.77
C ARG A 7 4.38 12.89 11.39
N LEU A 8 5.00 12.08 12.25
CA LEU A 8 5.13 10.66 12.03
C LEU A 8 3.77 9.97 11.99
N TYR A 9 2.88 10.36 12.91
CA TYR A 9 1.55 9.84 12.98
C TYR A 9 0.77 10.14 11.69
N ARG A 10 0.82 11.36 11.20
CA ARG A 10 0.12 11.77 10.00
C ARG A 10 0.64 11.01 8.77
N ARG A 11 1.96 10.83 8.70
CA ARG A 11 2.56 10.10 7.59
C ARG A 11 2.08 8.65 7.58
N ARG A 12 2.04 8.03 8.75
CA ARG A 12 1.56 6.65 8.86
C ARG A 12 0.09 6.55 8.49
N GLN A 13 -0.72 7.48 8.95
CA GLN A 13 -2.15 7.50 8.62
C GLN A 13 -2.37 7.65 7.12
N ARG A 14 -1.59 8.51 6.49
CA ARG A 14 -1.67 8.72 5.07
C ARG A 14 -1.28 7.46 4.30
N LEU A 15 -0.20 6.80 4.74
CA LEU A 15 0.25 5.56 4.14
C LEU A 15 -0.84 4.49 4.21
N LEU A 16 -1.44 4.32 5.38
CA LEU A 16 -2.48 3.32 5.57
C LEU A 16 -3.71 3.61 4.72
N ARG A 17 -4.08 4.88 4.61
CA ARG A 17 -5.22 5.29 3.79
C ARG A 17 -4.95 4.99 2.31
N GLU A 18 -3.79 5.39 1.81
CA GLU A 18 -3.45 5.15 0.41
C GLU A 18 -3.35 3.67 0.11
N ALA A 19 -2.81 2.89 1.05
CA ALA A 19 -2.71 1.46 0.89
C ALA A 19 -4.09 0.79 0.83
N LEU A 20 -5.01 1.25 1.67
CA LEU A 20 -6.38 0.72 1.66
C LEU A 20 -7.08 1.05 0.35
N GLU A 21 -6.93 2.30 -0.12
CA GLU A 21 -7.50 2.71 -1.40
C GLU A 21 -6.91 1.90 -2.55
N GLU A 22 -5.60 1.66 -2.51
CA GLU A 22 -4.95 0.86 -3.54
C GLU A 22 -5.44 -0.58 -3.51
N ALA A 23 -5.59 -1.15 -2.32
CA ALA A 23 -6.10 -2.51 -2.18
C ALA A 23 -7.51 -2.63 -2.74
N GLN A 24 -8.37 -1.66 -2.47
CA GLN A 24 -9.74 -1.64 -2.99
C GLN A 24 -9.74 -1.50 -4.51
N TYR A 25 -8.88 -0.63 -5.04
CA TYR A 25 -8.74 -0.46 -6.48
C TYR A 25 -8.32 -1.75 -7.17
N LEU A 26 -7.29 -2.40 -6.60
CA LEU A 26 -6.77 -3.64 -7.17
C LEU A 26 -7.83 -4.75 -7.13
N ARG A 27 -8.59 -4.81 -6.05
CA ARG A 27 -9.64 -5.81 -5.91
C ARG A 27 -10.74 -5.60 -6.94
N ARG A 28 -11.14 -4.34 -7.16
CA ARG A 28 -12.18 -4.03 -8.14
C ARG A 28 -11.70 -4.31 -9.57
N ARG A 29 -10.42 -4.05 -9.85
CA ARG A 29 -9.90 -4.20 -11.20
C ARG A 29 -9.53 -5.64 -11.53
N TYR A 30 -8.90 -6.32 -10.58
CA TYR A 30 -8.34 -7.66 -10.84
C TYR A 30 -9.04 -8.79 -10.10
N GLY A 31 -9.94 -8.48 -9.18
CA GLY A 31 -10.64 -9.50 -8.41
C GLY A 31 -9.69 -10.39 -7.65
N GLU A 32 -9.75 -11.69 -7.92
CA GLU A 32 -8.91 -12.67 -7.23
C GLU A 32 -7.44 -12.56 -7.60
N GLU A 33 -7.13 -11.88 -8.70
CA GLU A 33 -5.75 -11.70 -9.16
C GLU A 33 -5.11 -10.44 -8.57
N ALA A 34 -5.79 -9.77 -7.64
CA ALA A 34 -5.30 -8.51 -7.08
C ALA A 34 -3.93 -8.63 -6.42
N ILE A 35 -3.70 -9.71 -5.67
CA ILE A 35 -2.42 -9.91 -4.98
C ILE A 35 -1.31 -10.13 -5.99
N ARG A 36 -1.56 -10.92 -7.03
CA ARG A 36 -0.58 -11.15 -8.09
C ARG A 36 -0.25 -9.84 -8.79
N ALA A 37 -1.27 -9.05 -9.12
CA ALA A 37 -1.07 -7.78 -9.79
C ALA A 37 -0.22 -6.84 -8.92
N ALA A 38 -0.49 -6.78 -7.62
CA ALA A 38 0.28 -5.95 -6.70
C ALA A 38 1.73 -6.40 -6.62
N ARG A 39 1.97 -7.71 -6.58
CA ARG A 39 3.33 -8.24 -6.53
C ARG A 39 4.11 -7.93 -7.79
N GLU A 40 3.44 -7.97 -8.95
CA GLU A 40 4.09 -7.61 -10.20
C GLU A 40 4.46 -6.14 -10.22
N GLN A 41 3.60 -5.27 -9.69
CA GLN A 41 3.93 -3.86 -9.60
C GLN A 41 5.11 -3.59 -8.68
N LEU A 42 5.29 -4.41 -7.63
CA LEU A 42 6.44 -4.28 -6.73
C LEU A 42 7.78 -4.55 -7.43
N ARG A 43 7.75 -5.27 -8.53
CA ARG A 43 8.97 -5.60 -9.29
C ARG A 43 9.41 -4.49 -10.24
N ARG A 44 8.60 -3.46 -10.41
CA ARG A 44 8.91 -2.38 -11.33
C ARG A 44 10.10 -1.56 -10.82
N PRO A 45 11.12 -1.36 -11.67
CA PRO A 45 12.32 -0.62 -11.24
C PRO A 45 12.07 0.87 -11.02
N ASP A 46 11.02 1.41 -11.62
CA ASP A 46 10.69 2.84 -11.52
C ASP A 46 9.78 3.15 -10.32
N LEU A 47 9.50 2.16 -9.49
CA LEU A 47 8.61 2.34 -8.35
C LEU A 47 9.31 3.16 -7.27
N THR A 48 8.62 4.19 -6.76
CA THR A 48 9.16 5.02 -5.69
C THR A 48 9.15 4.27 -4.36
N SER A 49 9.95 4.76 -3.41
CA SER A 49 9.97 4.19 -2.07
C SER A 49 8.59 4.24 -1.42
N TRP A 50 7.90 5.36 -1.59
CA TRP A 50 6.53 5.51 -1.07
C TRP A 50 5.57 4.52 -1.73
N GLY A 51 5.63 4.43 -3.06
CA GLY A 51 4.81 3.49 -3.81
C GLY A 51 5.06 2.04 -3.39
N HIS A 52 6.32 1.70 -3.13
CA HIS A 52 6.68 0.37 -2.66
C HIS A 52 6.02 0.07 -1.30
N GLN A 53 6.08 1.02 -0.37
CA GLN A 53 5.47 0.86 0.94
C GLN A 53 3.95 0.75 0.85
N VAL A 54 3.33 1.56 -0.01
CA VAL A 54 1.88 1.51 -0.24
C VAL A 54 1.47 0.14 -0.76
N LEU A 55 2.19 -0.37 -1.76
CA LEU A 55 1.87 -1.68 -2.34
C LEU A 55 2.07 -2.82 -1.35
N GLU A 56 3.14 -2.78 -0.56
CA GLU A 56 3.36 -3.81 0.45
C GLU A 56 2.23 -3.85 1.47
N ARG A 57 1.79 -2.68 1.91
CA ARG A 57 0.69 -2.61 2.86
C ARG A 57 -0.63 -3.02 2.21
N ALA A 58 -0.83 -2.65 0.95
CA ALA A 58 -2.01 -3.05 0.20
C ALA A 58 -2.10 -4.57 0.09
N ILE A 59 -0.97 -5.24 -0.15
CA ILE A 59 -0.93 -6.70 -0.20
C ILE A 59 -1.37 -7.30 1.13
N LYS A 60 -0.95 -6.70 2.24
CA LYS A 60 -1.38 -7.16 3.55
C LYS A 60 -2.88 -7.07 3.72
N TYR A 61 -3.47 -5.96 3.27
CA TYR A 61 -4.93 -5.82 3.32
C TYR A 61 -5.63 -6.84 2.44
N LEU A 62 -5.08 -7.11 1.26
CA LEU A 62 -5.67 -8.09 0.34
C LEU A 62 -5.56 -9.52 0.86
N THR A 63 -4.48 -9.82 1.59
CA THR A 63 -4.27 -11.15 2.14
C THR A 63 -5.07 -11.40 3.42
N THR A 64 -5.36 -10.35 4.16
CA THR A 64 -6.11 -10.46 5.41
C THR A 64 -7.58 -10.62 5.09
N LYS A 65 -8.10 -11.80 5.35
CA LYS A 65 -9.54 -12.04 5.22
C LYS A 65 -10.19 -11.79 6.57
N VAL A 66 -11.10 -10.88 6.56
CA VAL A 66 -11.88 -10.56 7.74
C VAL A 66 -13.22 -11.27 7.66
#